data_4eefd6c61c7be0e8c0eb939ae30aeba8
#
_entry.id   4eefd6c61c7be0e8c0eb939ae30aeba8
#
_cell.length_a   1.000
_cell.length_b   1.000
_cell.length_c   1.000
_cell.angle_alpha   90.00
_cell.angle_beta   90.00
_cell.angle_gamma   90.00
#
_symmetry.space_group_name_H-M   'P 1'
#
loop_
_entity.id
_entity.type
_entity.pdbx_description
1 polymer ?
#
loop_
_entity_poly.entity_id
_entity_poly.type
_entity_poly.pdbx_seq_one_letter_code
_entity_poly.pdbx_strand_id
1 'polypeptide(L)'
;MEKIDLHMHSLYSDGVYDVSTLLKMAEERGLSIISITDHDNCKAHIELMDENVRNNFSGDIKVGMEITTSFHGQKIELLAYDFDNVEKVDEFFVNKRESVDWNKVAIESAAHTLKIFDKLNIKYPDKYKEDLTIPKFESRLYDDILLLNDKEELMKKLGDSYSLNGKEFFRKCVCIPNNVFSFNFSKYRPSLDEVITFIHENGGILFLAHPYAYKMKNTEEFLDNLYDEYKDIDGIECYYYDFTKEQIDYIKDFSEKRNLMISGGSDFHGNPGRKNQMGICINHDGYIPKELLDTWKKDKTKQLIK
;
A
#
# COMPACT_ATOMS: atom_id res chain seq x y z
N MET A 1 -18.20 -2.60 -23.07
CA MET A 1 -16.94 -2.06 -22.50
C MET A 1 -16.33 -3.18 -21.69
N GLU A 2 -15.12 -3.58 -22.01
CA GLU A 2 -14.42 -4.64 -21.27
C GLU A 2 -13.99 -4.09 -19.90
N LYS A 3 -14.18 -4.89 -18.86
CA LYS A 3 -13.89 -4.52 -17.46
C LYS A 3 -12.62 -5.22 -17.02
N ILE A 4 -11.78 -4.53 -16.31
CA ILE A 4 -10.54 -5.09 -15.76
C ILE A 4 -10.42 -4.79 -14.25
N ASP A 5 -9.51 -5.49 -13.57
CA ASP A 5 -9.12 -5.19 -12.19
C ASP A 5 -7.66 -5.60 -11.96
N LEU A 6 -6.79 -4.61 -11.82
CA LEU A 6 -5.35 -4.86 -11.72
C LEU A 6 -4.81 -4.78 -10.30
N HIS A 7 -5.69 -4.68 -9.28
CA HIS A 7 -5.28 -4.55 -7.88
C HIS A 7 -6.25 -5.29 -6.97
N MET A 8 -5.88 -6.48 -6.54
CA MET A 8 -6.64 -7.29 -5.58
C MET A 8 -5.73 -8.21 -4.76
N HIS A 9 -6.21 -8.65 -3.61
CA HIS A 9 -5.45 -9.41 -2.63
C HIS A 9 -6.05 -10.78 -2.34
N SER A 10 -5.17 -11.77 -2.17
CA SER A 10 -5.52 -13.14 -1.82
C SER A 10 -5.18 -13.47 -0.36
N LEU A 11 -5.41 -14.71 0.05
CA LEU A 11 -4.96 -15.26 1.35
C LEU A 11 -3.43 -15.25 1.53
N TYR A 12 -2.65 -15.01 0.47
CA TYR A 12 -1.20 -14.89 0.58
C TYR A 12 -0.73 -13.57 1.16
N SER A 13 -1.65 -12.59 1.31
CA SER A 13 -1.41 -11.35 2.06
C SER A 13 -2.52 -11.08 3.08
N ASP A 14 -3.38 -10.12 2.83
CA ASP A 14 -4.45 -9.71 3.74
C ASP A 14 -5.87 -9.79 3.13
N GLY A 15 -6.00 -10.42 1.97
CA GLY A 15 -7.27 -10.84 1.41
C GLY A 15 -7.87 -12.04 2.16
N VAL A 16 -9.17 -12.31 1.95
CA VAL A 16 -9.89 -13.40 2.64
C VAL A 16 -10.22 -14.59 1.73
N TYR A 17 -9.89 -14.52 0.45
CA TYR A 17 -10.16 -15.57 -0.52
C TYR A 17 -8.88 -16.19 -1.06
N ASP A 18 -8.91 -17.51 -1.33
CA ASP A 18 -7.85 -18.17 -2.09
C ASP A 18 -7.87 -17.76 -3.57
N VAL A 19 -6.80 -18.09 -4.28
CA VAL A 19 -6.61 -17.74 -5.69
C VAL A 19 -7.75 -18.29 -6.56
N SER A 20 -8.09 -19.57 -6.40
CA SER A 20 -9.16 -20.22 -7.16
C SER A 20 -10.51 -19.53 -6.98
N THR A 21 -10.84 -19.09 -5.77
CA THR A 21 -12.07 -18.37 -5.47
C THR A 21 -12.06 -16.99 -6.11
N LEU A 22 -10.94 -16.24 -6.03
CA LEU A 22 -10.80 -14.95 -6.69
C LEU A 22 -10.98 -15.05 -8.20
N LEU A 23 -10.40 -16.08 -8.83
CA LEU A 23 -10.54 -16.31 -10.26
C LEU A 23 -12.00 -16.59 -10.66
N LYS A 24 -12.72 -17.42 -9.92
CA LYS A 24 -14.15 -17.68 -10.14
C LYS A 24 -14.99 -16.42 -9.99
N MET A 25 -14.70 -15.60 -8.98
CA MET A 25 -15.39 -14.33 -8.77
C MET A 25 -15.12 -13.36 -9.93
N ALA A 26 -13.89 -13.31 -10.46
CA ALA A 26 -13.54 -12.50 -11.61
C ALA A 26 -14.28 -12.95 -12.89
N GLU A 27 -14.36 -14.27 -13.11
CA GLU A 27 -15.14 -14.87 -14.20
C GLU A 27 -16.62 -14.52 -14.10
N GLU A 28 -17.24 -14.71 -12.93
CA GLU A 28 -18.65 -14.39 -12.68
C GLU A 28 -18.98 -12.91 -12.88
N ARG A 29 -18.00 -12.02 -12.63
CA ARG A 29 -18.15 -10.57 -12.84
C ARG A 29 -17.89 -10.12 -14.27
N GLY A 30 -17.46 -11.04 -15.14
CA GLY A 30 -17.14 -10.77 -16.53
C GLY A 30 -15.93 -9.85 -16.70
N LEU A 31 -14.93 -9.95 -15.84
CA LEU A 31 -13.66 -9.28 -16.01
C LEU A 31 -12.90 -9.91 -17.18
N SER A 32 -12.19 -9.11 -17.96
CA SER A 32 -11.40 -9.60 -19.10
C SER A 32 -9.91 -9.70 -18.77
N ILE A 33 -9.42 -8.87 -17.85
CA ILE A 33 -8.02 -8.86 -17.40
C ILE A 33 -7.99 -8.58 -15.91
N ILE A 34 -7.18 -9.35 -15.18
CA ILE A 34 -6.97 -9.16 -13.74
C ILE A 34 -5.50 -9.21 -13.37
N SER A 35 -5.16 -8.71 -12.17
CA SER A 35 -3.89 -9.00 -11.50
C SER A 35 -4.15 -9.20 -10.00
N ILE A 36 -3.57 -10.25 -9.43
CA ILE A 36 -3.52 -10.46 -7.98
C ILE A 36 -2.20 -9.86 -7.52
N THR A 37 -2.28 -8.84 -6.66
CA THR A 37 -1.13 -8.01 -6.27
C THR A 37 -0.88 -8.11 -4.76
N ASP A 38 -0.69 -9.31 -4.25
CA ASP A 38 -0.44 -9.55 -2.83
C ASP A 38 0.74 -8.73 -2.29
N HIS A 39 0.67 -8.32 -1.03
CA HIS A 39 1.70 -7.53 -0.39
C HIS A 39 3.03 -8.29 -0.26
N ASP A 40 4.09 -7.74 -0.82
CA ASP A 40 5.48 -8.16 -0.67
C ASP A 40 5.72 -9.66 -0.96
N ASN A 41 4.92 -10.28 -1.84
CA ASN A 41 5.10 -11.65 -2.31
C ASN A 41 4.35 -11.92 -3.63
N CYS A 42 4.78 -12.96 -4.36
CA CYS A 42 4.18 -13.39 -5.62
C CYS A 42 3.55 -14.80 -5.52
N LYS A 43 3.24 -15.28 -4.33
CA LYS A 43 2.78 -16.67 -4.10
C LYS A 43 1.51 -17.00 -4.87
N ALA A 44 0.59 -16.05 -5.06
CA ALA A 44 -0.59 -16.24 -5.91
C ALA A 44 -0.20 -16.55 -7.35
N HIS A 45 0.82 -15.86 -7.91
CA HIS A 45 1.30 -16.11 -9.26
C HIS A 45 2.07 -17.42 -9.41
N ILE A 46 2.74 -17.89 -8.35
CA ILE A 46 3.36 -19.22 -8.30
C ILE A 46 2.25 -20.30 -8.32
N GLU A 47 1.19 -20.13 -7.53
CA GLU A 47 0.03 -21.04 -7.55
C GLU A 47 -0.66 -21.07 -8.92
N LEU A 48 -0.71 -19.94 -9.63
CA LEU A 48 -1.28 -19.82 -10.98
C LEU A 48 -0.49 -20.58 -12.07
N MET A 49 0.70 -21.11 -11.78
CA MET A 49 1.43 -22.04 -12.67
C MET A 49 0.75 -23.41 -12.73
N ASP A 50 -0.11 -23.75 -11.75
CA ASP A 50 -0.99 -24.93 -11.85
C ASP A 50 -2.18 -24.60 -12.77
N GLU A 51 -2.27 -25.31 -13.90
CA GLU A 51 -3.36 -25.15 -14.88
C GLU A 51 -4.75 -25.39 -14.26
N ASN A 52 -4.87 -26.26 -13.26
CA ASN A 52 -6.16 -26.50 -12.58
C ASN A 52 -6.63 -25.25 -11.82
N VAL A 53 -5.72 -24.45 -11.31
CA VAL A 53 -6.03 -23.16 -10.67
C VAL A 53 -6.30 -22.12 -11.74
N ARG A 54 -5.36 -21.96 -12.69
CA ARG A 54 -5.43 -20.94 -13.75
C ARG A 54 -6.71 -21.00 -14.59
N ASN A 55 -7.20 -22.20 -14.87
CA ASN A 55 -8.38 -22.46 -15.71
C ASN A 55 -9.72 -22.06 -15.05
N ASN A 56 -9.72 -21.58 -13.80
CA ASN A 56 -10.92 -20.99 -13.19
C ASN A 56 -11.27 -19.58 -13.72
N PHE A 57 -10.42 -19.02 -14.59
CA PHE A 57 -10.66 -17.73 -15.23
C PHE A 57 -10.27 -17.77 -16.70
N SER A 58 -11.18 -17.37 -17.57
CA SER A 58 -10.99 -17.41 -19.03
C SER A 58 -10.26 -16.17 -19.58
N GLY A 59 -10.20 -15.09 -18.81
CA GLY A 59 -9.53 -13.85 -19.20
C GLY A 59 -8.00 -13.89 -19.00
N ASP A 60 -7.36 -12.76 -19.24
CA ASP A 60 -5.93 -12.59 -19.07
C ASP A 60 -5.56 -12.30 -17.61
N ILE A 61 -4.45 -12.86 -17.15
CA ILE A 61 -3.89 -12.57 -15.83
C ILE A 61 -2.53 -11.90 -16.01
N LYS A 62 -2.43 -10.65 -15.56
CA LYS A 62 -1.13 -9.96 -15.49
C LYS A 62 -0.40 -10.36 -14.22
N VAL A 63 0.89 -10.66 -14.35
CA VAL A 63 1.76 -10.82 -13.19
C VAL A 63 1.80 -9.48 -12.46
N GLY A 64 1.64 -9.51 -11.13
CA GLY A 64 1.68 -8.30 -10.32
C GLY A 64 1.97 -8.55 -8.85
N MET A 65 2.37 -7.50 -8.15
CA MET A 65 2.64 -7.49 -6.72
C MET A 65 2.50 -6.07 -6.19
N GLU A 66 2.00 -5.91 -4.97
CA GLU A 66 2.04 -4.63 -4.25
C GLU A 66 3.21 -4.62 -3.27
N ILE A 67 4.14 -3.68 -3.45
CA ILE A 67 5.40 -3.59 -2.71
C ILE A 67 5.34 -2.46 -1.71
N THR A 68 5.57 -2.76 -0.43
CA THR A 68 5.66 -1.75 0.63
C THR A 68 7.06 -1.15 0.68
N THR A 69 7.16 0.17 0.51
CA THR A 69 8.39 0.95 0.63
C THR A 69 8.13 2.27 1.35
N SER A 70 9.01 3.25 1.20
CA SER A 70 8.81 4.58 1.77
C SER A 70 9.52 5.67 0.97
N PHE A 71 8.92 6.85 0.96
CA PHE A 71 9.51 8.08 0.42
C PHE A 71 9.57 9.13 1.53
N HIS A 72 10.78 9.64 1.82
CA HIS A 72 11.05 10.60 2.92
C HIS A 72 10.41 10.21 4.27
N GLY A 73 10.44 8.90 4.58
CA GLY A 73 9.86 8.34 5.80
C GLY A 73 8.35 8.05 5.74
N GLN A 74 7.65 8.57 4.74
CA GLN A 74 6.25 8.26 4.49
C GLN A 74 6.14 6.87 3.87
N LYS A 75 5.36 5.96 4.49
CA LYS A 75 5.02 4.68 3.87
C LYS A 75 4.27 4.94 2.56
N ILE A 76 4.74 4.31 1.50
CA ILE A 76 4.05 4.24 0.21
C ILE A 76 4.03 2.80 -0.27
N GLU A 77 3.19 2.52 -1.25
CA GLU A 77 3.08 1.22 -1.90
C GLU A 77 3.24 1.39 -3.41
N LEU A 78 3.95 0.45 -4.02
CA LEU A 78 4.14 0.41 -5.47
C LEU A 78 3.52 -0.87 -6.03
N LEU A 79 2.74 -0.73 -7.10
CA LEU A 79 2.27 -1.86 -7.89
C LEU A 79 3.31 -2.18 -8.95
N ALA A 80 3.90 -3.38 -8.88
CA ALA A 80 4.80 -3.91 -9.89
C ALA A 80 4.02 -4.82 -10.83
N TYR A 81 4.25 -4.69 -12.15
CA TYR A 81 3.58 -5.54 -13.14
C TYR A 81 4.55 -6.05 -14.21
N ASP A 82 4.10 -7.11 -14.89
CA ASP A 82 4.71 -7.68 -16.10
C ASP A 82 6.21 -8.01 -15.94
N PHE A 83 6.66 -8.33 -14.71
CA PHE A 83 8.04 -8.76 -14.46
C PHE A 83 8.22 -10.24 -14.80
N ASP A 84 9.45 -10.55 -15.24
CA ASP A 84 9.89 -11.92 -15.53
C ASP A 84 10.27 -12.64 -14.22
N ASN A 85 10.37 -13.97 -14.26
CA ASN A 85 10.86 -14.81 -13.16
C ASN A 85 10.21 -14.54 -11.80
N VAL A 86 8.91 -14.84 -11.72
CA VAL A 86 8.05 -14.64 -10.53
C VAL A 86 8.67 -15.22 -9.25
N GLU A 87 9.29 -16.41 -9.33
CA GLU A 87 9.90 -17.10 -8.19
C GLU A 87 11.09 -16.30 -7.62
N LYS A 88 11.94 -15.76 -8.50
CA LYS A 88 13.08 -14.92 -8.07
C LYS A 88 12.61 -13.62 -7.42
N VAL A 89 11.53 -13.03 -7.95
CA VAL A 89 10.95 -11.81 -7.40
C VAL A 89 10.30 -12.11 -6.04
N ASP A 90 9.56 -13.20 -5.90
CA ASP A 90 9.00 -13.67 -4.63
C ASP A 90 10.10 -13.86 -3.58
N GLU A 91 11.15 -14.62 -3.92
CA GLU A 91 12.26 -14.90 -3.02
C GLU A 91 12.93 -13.61 -2.51
N PHE A 92 13.16 -12.63 -3.37
CA PHE A 92 13.79 -11.37 -2.98
C PHE A 92 12.95 -10.62 -1.92
N PHE A 93 11.66 -10.41 -2.19
CA PHE A 93 10.82 -9.62 -1.28
C PHE A 93 10.44 -10.40 -0.01
N VAL A 94 10.19 -11.70 -0.11
CA VAL A 94 9.95 -12.57 1.06
C VAL A 94 11.19 -12.57 1.97
N ASN A 95 12.40 -12.75 1.42
CA ASN A 95 13.64 -12.71 2.21
C ASN A 95 13.86 -11.35 2.87
N LYS A 96 13.60 -10.24 2.17
CA LYS A 96 13.66 -8.89 2.77
C LYS A 96 12.72 -8.75 3.95
N ARG A 97 11.46 -9.18 3.81
CA ARG A 97 10.46 -9.11 4.88
C ARG A 97 10.81 -10.01 6.06
N GLU A 98 11.29 -11.25 5.80
CA GLU A 98 11.63 -12.24 6.83
C GLU A 98 12.95 -11.94 7.53
N SER A 99 13.86 -11.16 6.94
CA SER A 99 15.07 -10.69 7.56
C SER A 99 14.83 -9.69 8.71
N VAL A 100 13.62 -9.14 8.80
CA VAL A 100 13.24 -8.16 9.83
C VAL A 100 12.56 -8.85 11.01
N ASP A 101 13.13 -8.71 12.20
CA ASP A 101 12.46 -9.10 13.44
C ASP A 101 11.39 -8.06 13.82
N TRP A 102 10.18 -8.24 13.30
CA TRP A 102 9.06 -7.34 13.53
C TRP A 102 8.63 -7.25 14.99
N ASN A 103 8.88 -8.28 15.82
CA ASN A 103 8.66 -8.20 17.26
C ASN A 103 9.61 -7.20 17.90
N LYS A 104 10.88 -7.23 17.51
CA LYS A 104 11.88 -6.25 17.97
C LYS A 104 11.51 -4.84 17.49
N VAL A 105 11.09 -4.68 16.25
CA VAL A 105 10.63 -3.39 15.71
C VAL A 105 9.43 -2.85 16.50
N ALA A 106 8.46 -3.69 16.83
CA ALA A 106 7.31 -3.29 17.65
C ALA A 106 7.73 -2.84 19.05
N ILE A 107 8.66 -3.55 19.69
CA ILE A 107 9.24 -3.16 21.00
C ILE A 107 9.99 -1.82 20.91
N GLU A 108 10.79 -1.61 19.86
CA GLU A 108 11.49 -0.33 19.65
C GLU A 108 10.51 0.84 19.46
N SER A 109 9.42 0.63 18.68
CA SER A 109 8.35 1.62 18.49
C SER A 109 7.60 1.93 19.79
N ALA A 110 7.26 0.90 20.56
CA ALA A 110 6.63 1.02 21.88
C ALA A 110 7.50 1.85 22.84
N ALA A 111 8.78 1.50 22.96
CA ALA A 111 9.73 2.22 23.81
C ALA A 111 9.93 3.69 23.37
N HIS A 112 9.96 3.93 22.06
CA HIS A 112 10.01 5.28 21.49
C HIS A 112 8.79 6.10 21.91
N THR A 113 7.60 5.53 21.79
CA THR A 113 6.34 6.19 22.15
C THR A 113 6.28 6.52 23.64
N LEU A 114 6.65 5.58 24.52
CA LEU A 114 6.73 5.83 25.97
C LEU A 114 7.66 6.98 26.32
N LYS A 115 8.85 7.01 25.70
CA LYS A 115 9.83 8.09 25.92
C LYS A 115 9.26 9.48 25.59
N ILE A 116 8.36 9.56 24.62
CA ILE A 116 7.71 10.83 24.28
C ILE A 116 6.64 11.17 25.31
N PHE A 117 5.81 10.21 25.74
CA PHE A 117 4.84 10.45 26.78
C PHE A 117 5.49 10.85 28.11
N ASP A 118 6.63 10.25 28.48
CA ASP A 118 7.41 10.66 29.64
C ASP A 118 7.88 12.12 29.51
N LYS A 119 8.42 12.51 28.35
CA LYS A 119 8.85 13.90 28.08
C LYS A 119 7.70 14.91 28.17
N LEU A 120 6.49 14.50 27.77
CA LEU A 120 5.29 15.32 27.85
C LEU A 120 4.64 15.27 29.24
N ASN A 121 5.20 14.52 30.19
CA ASN A 121 4.62 14.27 31.52
C ASN A 121 3.16 13.79 31.41
N ILE A 122 2.85 12.88 30.49
CA ILE A 122 1.56 12.23 30.34
C ILE A 122 1.55 10.94 31.13
N LYS A 123 0.60 10.79 32.06
CA LYS A 123 0.45 9.59 32.89
C LYS A 123 -0.15 8.45 32.04
N TYR A 124 0.39 7.24 32.25
CA TYR A 124 -0.11 6.00 31.65
C TYR A 124 0.02 4.83 32.64
N PRO A 125 -0.75 3.73 32.45
CA PRO A 125 -0.69 2.57 33.33
C PRO A 125 0.70 1.89 33.33
N ASP A 126 1.16 1.44 34.51
CA ASP A 126 2.50 0.83 34.68
C ASP A 126 2.69 -0.44 33.83
N LYS A 127 1.61 -1.17 33.49
CA LYS A 127 1.64 -2.33 32.60
C LYS A 127 2.41 -2.07 31.29
N TYR A 128 2.40 -0.82 30.77
CA TYR A 128 3.09 -0.46 29.54
C TYR A 128 4.60 -0.26 29.75
N LYS A 129 5.06 -0.01 30.99
CA LYS A 129 6.50 -0.03 31.33
C LYS A 129 7.00 -1.45 31.54
N GLU A 130 6.15 -2.31 32.06
CA GLU A 130 6.47 -3.69 32.43
C GLU A 130 6.51 -4.60 31.20
N ASP A 131 5.64 -4.34 30.19
CA ASP A 131 5.50 -5.18 29.01
C ASP A 131 5.36 -4.35 27.71
N LEU A 132 6.43 -4.28 26.94
CA LEU A 132 6.47 -3.64 25.63
C LEU A 132 5.93 -4.54 24.49
N THR A 133 5.59 -5.79 24.78
CA THR A 133 5.11 -6.75 23.78
C THR A 133 3.58 -6.76 23.65
N ILE A 134 2.88 -5.90 24.40
CA ILE A 134 1.42 -5.77 24.33
C ILE A 134 0.98 -5.56 22.86
N PRO A 135 0.10 -6.42 22.31
CA PRO A 135 -0.36 -6.28 20.92
C PRO A 135 -1.03 -4.93 20.67
N LYS A 136 -0.71 -4.29 19.55
CA LYS A 136 -1.20 -2.93 19.20
C LYS A 136 -0.88 -1.90 20.29
N PHE A 137 0.34 -1.95 20.81
CA PHE A 137 0.82 -1.23 21.97
C PHE A 137 0.42 0.26 21.95
N GLU A 138 0.82 1.00 20.92
CA GLU A 138 0.61 2.44 20.83
C GLU A 138 -0.89 2.80 20.79
N SER A 139 -1.68 1.97 20.09
CA SER A 139 -3.12 2.18 20.01
C SER A 139 -3.79 2.00 21.37
N ARG A 140 -3.48 0.91 22.07
CA ARG A 140 -4.06 0.64 23.39
C ARG A 140 -3.57 1.60 24.46
N LEU A 141 -2.26 1.92 24.43
CA LEU A 141 -1.69 2.94 25.30
C LEU A 141 -2.43 4.27 25.15
N TYR A 142 -2.66 4.69 23.90
CA TYR A 142 -3.34 5.95 23.62
C TYR A 142 -4.78 5.95 24.14
N ASP A 143 -5.56 4.90 23.90
CA ASP A 143 -6.92 4.77 24.43
C ASP A 143 -6.94 4.82 25.97
N ASP A 144 -6.00 4.14 26.64
CA ASP A 144 -5.89 4.15 28.10
C ASP A 144 -5.51 5.54 28.67
N ILE A 145 -4.61 6.29 28.00
CA ILE A 145 -4.26 7.63 28.48
C ILE A 145 -5.42 8.64 28.36
N LEU A 146 -6.28 8.49 27.36
CA LEU A 146 -7.49 9.32 27.22
C LEU A 146 -8.47 9.12 28.39
N LEU A 147 -8.44 7.94 29.02
CA LEU A 147 -9.28 7.62 30.19
C LEU A 147 -8.64 8.03 31.53
N LEU A 148 -7.31 8.07 31.60
CA LEU A 148 -6.56 8.23 32.84
C LEU A 148 -6.25 9.70 33.19
N ASN A 149 -6.15 10.57 32.20
CA ASN A 149 -5.68 11.93 32.37
C ASN A 149 -6.83 12.95 32.26
N ASP A 150 -6.58 14.15 32.82
CA ASP A 150 -7.49 15.27 32.63
C ASP A 150 -7.55 15.71 31.18
N LYS A 151 -8.76 15.98 30.72
CA LYS A 151 -9.04 16.31 29.32
C LYS A 151 -8.34 17.59 28.86
N GLU A 152 -8.41 18.64 29.65
CA GLU A 152 -7.87 19.95 29.27
C GLU A 152 -6.33 19.91 29.24
N GLU A 153 -5.73 19.17 30.17
CA GLU A 153 -4.30 18.95 30.22
C GLU A 153 -3.81 18.16 29.00
N LEU A 154 -4.52 17.07 28.63
CA LEU A 154 -4.19 16.29 27.44
C LEU A 154 -4.34 17.09 26.16
N MET A 155 -5.40 17.88 26.02
CA MET A 155 -5.58 18.74 24.83
C MET A 155 -4.41 19.71 24.66
N LYS A 156 -3.89 20.30 25.74
CA LYS A 156 -2.70 21.17 25.70
C LYS A 156 -1.44 20.45 25.27
N LYS A 157 -1.27 19.18 25.70
CA LYS A 157 -0.06 18.37 25.44
C LYS A 157 -0.08 17.69 24.07
N LEU A 158 -1.25 17.23 23.62
CA LEU A 158 -1.42 16.45 22.40
C LEU A 158 -1.89 17.28 21.19
N GLY A 159 -2.39 18.50 21.42
CA GLY A 159 -2.93 19.35 20.35
C GLY A 159 -4.04 18.63 19.56
N ASP A 160 -3.98 18.72 18.22
CA ASP A 160 -4.96 18.10 17.32
C ASP A 160 -5.06 16.57 17.49
N SER A 161 -3.99 15.92 17.96
CA SER A 161 -3.97 14.48 18.18
C SER A 161 -4.94 14.02 19.26
N TYR A 162 -5.36 14.90 20.17
CA TYR A 162 -6.31 14.58 21.24
C TYR A 162 -7.64 14.02 20.72
N SER A 163 -8.11 14.45 19.55
CA SER A 163 -9.37 14.02 18.96
C SER A 163 -9.36 12.62 18.36
N LEU A 164 -8.19 11.97 18.31
CA LEU A 164 -8.01 10.66 17.69
C LEU A 164 -8.40 9.53 18.68
N ASN A 165 -8.75 8.36 18.15
CA ASN A 165 -8.71 7.10 18.89
C ASN A 165 -7.33 6.44 18.72
N GLY A 166 -7.05 5.39 19.49
CA GLY A 166 -5.73 4.75 19.47
C GLY A 166 -5.31 4.22 18.08
N LYS A 167 -6.24 3.69 17.28
CA LYS A 167 -5.94 3.24 15.91
C LYS A 167 -5.57 4.41 15.00
N GLU A 168 -6.28 5.51 15.12
CA GLU A 168 -5.98 6.73 14.38
C GLU A 168 -4.68 7.38 14.85
N PHE A 169 -4.42 7.39 16.17
CA PHE A 169 -3.15 7.85 16.73
C PHE A 169 -1.97 7.10 16.14
N PHE A 170 -2.02 5.76 16.14
CA PHE A 170 -0.96 4.97 15.52
C PHE A 170 -0.75 5.36 14.05
N ARG A 171 -1.83 5.41 13.26
CA ARG A 171 -1.75 5.69 11.83
C ARG A 171 -1.34 7.13 11.49
N LYS A 172 -1.85 8.12 12.24
CA LYS A 172 -1.69 9.55 11.91
C LYS A 172 -0.57 10.24 12.68
N CYS A 173 -0.04 9.60 13.74
CA CYS A 173 1.01 10.18 14.57
C CYS A 173 2.28 9.32 14.60
N VAL A 174 2.15 8.02 14.83
CA VAL A 174 3.33 7.13 14.93
C VAL A 174 3.88 6.77 13.55
N CYS A 175 3.00 6.52 12.58
CA CYS A 175 3.41 6.10 11.23
C CYS A 175 3.71 7.25 10.26
N ILE A 176 3.38 8.50 10.61
CA ILE A 176 3.54 9.65 9.71
C ILE A 176 4.83 10.40 10.06
N PRO A 177 5.71 10.69 9.09
CA PRO A 177 6.93 11.47 9.32
C PRO A 177 6.60 12.89 9.82
N ASN A 178 7.58 13.51 10.49
CA ASN A 178 7.46 14.86 11.04
C ASN A 178 6.40 15.05 12.14
N ASN A 179 5.79 13.99 12.66
CA ASN A 179 5.00 14.03 13.88
C ASN A 179 5.93 13.82 15.10
N VAL A 180 5.62 14.41 16.25
CA VAL A 180 6.41 14.24 17.48
C VAL A 180 6.50 12.77 17.92
N PHE A 181 5.47 11.99 17.65
CA PHE A 181 5.39 10.54 17.96
C PHE A 181 5.93 9.65 16.84
N SER A 182 6.37 10.22 15.73
CA SER A 182 6.80 9.46 14.56
C SER A 182 7.91 8.47 14.90
N PHE A 183 7.69 7.21 14.52
CA PHE A 183 8.71 6.17 14.53
C PHE A 183 9.12 5.85 13.09
N ASN A 184 10.43 5.81 12.84
CA ASN A 184 10.93 5.57 11.49
C ASN A 184 10.90 4.09 11.13
N PHE A 185 9.80 3.64 10.52
CA PHE A 185 9.65 2.29 9.98
C PHE A 185 10.36 2.09 8.63
N SER A 186 10.79 3.16 7.94
CA SER A 186 11.38 3.04 6.59
C SER A 186 12.68 2.24 6.57
N LYS A 187 13.47 2.31 7.66
CA LYS A 187 14.73 1.57 7.79
C LYS A 187 14.57 0.04 7.80
N TYR A 188 13.33 -0.46 7.92
CA TYR A 188 13.01 -1.89 7.93
C TYR A 188 12.32 -2.36 6.65
N ARG A 189 12.28 -1.51 5.63
CA ARG A 189 11.67 -1.79 4.32
C ARG A 189 12.71 -1.65 3.23
N PRO A 190 12.54 -2.30 2.08
CA PRO A 190 13.37 -2.01 0.93
C PRO A 190 13.26 -0.52 0.55
N SER A 191 14.36 0.09 0.16
CA SER A 191 14.35 1.47 -0.33
C SER A 191 13.69 1.56 -1.71
N LEU A 192 13.27 2.77 -2.11
CA LEU A 192 12.75 2.99 -3.46
C LEU A 192 13.77 2.61 -4.53
N ASP A 193 15.06 2.98 -4.34
CA ASP A 193 16.12 2.63 -5.27
C ASP A 193 16.28 1.12 -5.44
N GLU A 194 16.24 0.35 -4.33
CA GLU A 194 16.29 -1.12 -4.39
C GLU A 194 15.09 -1.69 -5.14
N VAL A 195 13.87 -1.20 -4.86
CA VAL A 195 12.65 -1.67 -5.51
C VAL A 195 12.67 -1.37 -7.00
N ILE A 196 12.95 -0.12 -7.38
CA ILE A 196 12.97 0.31 -8.77
C ILE A 196 14.02 -0.48 -9.56
N THR A 197 15.26 -0.52 -9.05
CA THR A 197 16.35 -1.25 -9.70
C THR A 197 15.99 -2.72 -9.88
N PHE A 198 15.54 -3.39 -8.81
CA PHE A 198 15.30 -4.82 -8.86
C PHE A 198 14.13 -5.20 -9.79
N ILE A 199 13.04 -4.47 -9.77
CA ILE A 199 11.88 -4.73 -10.64
C ILE A 199 12.23 -4.47 -12.10
N HIS A 200 12.92 -3.37 -12.42
CA HIS A 200 13.34 -3.05 -13.78
C HIS A 200 14.37 -4.06 -14.33
N GLU A 201 15.33 -4.51 -13.52
CA GLU A 201 16.28 -5.57 -13.91
C GLU A 201 15.60 -6.92 -14.20
N ASN A 202 14.38 -7.13 -13.67
CA ASN A 202 13.55 -8.29 -13.96
C ASN A 202 12.44 -7.99 -14.99
N GLY A 203 12.55 -6.93 -15.77
CA GLY A 203 11.68 -6.60 -16.91
C GLY A 203 10.33 -5.97 -16.53
N GLY A 204 10.07 -5.74 -15.24
CA GLY A 204 8.81 -5.21 -14.75
C GLY A 204 8.67 -3.70 -14.89
N ILE A 205 7.49 -3.20 -14.62
CA ILE A 205 7.12 -1.78 -14.56
C ILE A 205 6.47 -1.45 -13.22
N LEU A 206 6.64 -0.21 -12.75
CA LEU A 206 6.23 0.22 -11.41
C LEU A 206 5.27 1.40 -11.44
N PHE A 207 4.22 1.31 -10.64
CA PHE A 207 3.20 2.35 -10.46
C PHE A 207 3.08 2.72 -8.99
N LEU A 208 2.95 4.01 -8.67
CA LEU A 208 2.54 4.42 -7.34
C LEU A 208 1.11 3.97 -7.08
N ALA A 209 0.89 3.18 -6.04
CA ALA A 209 -0.43 2.69 -5.64
C ALA A 209 -1.25 3.80 -4.96
N HIS A 210 -2.52 3.87 -5.23
CA HIS A 210 -3.59 4.63 -4.55
C HIS A 210 -3.17 5.93 -3.81
N PRO A 211 -2.57 6.95 -4.49
CA PRO A 211 -1.92 8.09 -3.83
C PRO A 211 -2.83 8.89 -2.87
N TYR A 212 -4.12 9.01 -3.14
CA TYR A 212 -5.03 9.70 -2.23
C TYR A 212 -5.46 8.87 -1.01
N ALA A 213 -5.25 7.55 -1.02
CA ALA A 213 -5.52 6.69 0.14
C ALA A 213 -4.58 6.97 1.32
N TYR A 214 -3.43 7.57 1.08
CA TYR A 214 -2.50 8.00 2.15
C TYR A 214 -3.04 9.16 2.99
N LYS A 215 -4.08 9.87 2.52
CA LYS A 215 -4.73 11.00 3.21
C LYS A 215 -3.75 12.08 3.68
N MET A 216 -2.82 12.43 2.83
CA MET A 216 -1.84 13.49 3.07
C MET A 216 -2.51 14.86 3.07
N LYS A 217 -1.87 15.85 3.73
CA LYS A 217 -2.37 17.24 3.71
C LYS A 217 -2.33 17.86 2.31
N ASN A 218 -1.32 17.50 1.53
CA ASN A 218 -1.14 17.95 0.15
C ASN A 218 -0.61 16.79 -0.70
N THR A 219 -1.52 16.02 -1.29
CA THR A 219 -1.18 14.88 -2.15
C THR A 219 -0.53 15.34 -3.46
N GLU A 220 -0.91 16.50 -3.99
CA GLU A 220 -0.38 17.03 -5.24
C GLU A 220 1.10 17.39 -5.11
N GLU A 221 1.48 18.13 -4.05
CA GLU A 221 2.88 18.44 -3.74
C GLU A 221 3.71 17.18 -3.49
N PHE A 222 3.12 16.19 -2.83
CA PHE A 222 3.77 14.90 -2.61
C PHE A 222 4.06 14.19 -3.95
N LEU A 223 3.10 14.18 -4.88
CA LEU A 223 3.28 13.59 -6.21
C LEU A 223 4.37 14.31 -7.00
N ASP A 224 4.38 15.64 -6.99
CA ASP A 224 5.41 16.43 -7.63
C ASP A 224 6.80 16.07 -7.09
N ASN A 225 6.97 16.07 -5.76
CA ASN A 225 8.25 15.75 -5.13
C ASN A 225 8.71 14.32 -5.44
N LEU A 226 7.80 13.33 -5.36
CA LEU A 226 8.12 11.94 -5.64
C LEU A 226 8.60 11.74 -7.09
N TYR A 227 7.85 12.23 -8.07
CA TYR A 227 8.17 12.03 -9.49
C TYR A 227 9.28 12.95 -10.02
N ASP A 228 9.60 14.04 -9.31
CA ASP A 228 10.78 14.87 -9.61
C ASP A 228 12.07 14.18 -9.13
N GLU A 229 12.04 13.48 -8.00
CA GLU A 229 13.16 12.74 -7.44
C GLU A 229 13.33 11.35 -8.09
N TYR A 230 12.21 10.62 -8.31
CA TYR A 230 12.18 9.25 -8.84
C TYR A 230 11.49 9.20 -10.21
N LYS A 231 12.21 9.64 -11.25
CA LYS A 231 11.72 9.69 -12.64
C LYS A 231 11.57 8.32 -13.28
N ASP A 232 12.13 7.30 -12.63
CA ASP A 232 12.08 5.91 -13.06
C ASP A 232 10.85 5.15 -12.54
N ILE A 233 9.94 5.81 -11.80
CA ILE A 233 8.60 5.25 -11.54
C ILE A 233 7.78 5.43 -12.82
N ASP A 234 7.33 4.30 -13.40
CA ASP A 234 6.76 4.24 -14.76
C ASP A 234 5.35 4.80 -14.85
N GLY A 235 4.58 4.71 -13.75
CA GLY A 235 3.18 5.07 -13.77
C GLY A 235 2.58 5.33 -12.39
N ILE A 236 1.27 5.54 -12.38
CA ILE A 236 0.48 5.86 -11.19
C ILE A 236 -0.89 5.18 -11.26
N GLU A 237 -1.39 4.70 -10.13
CA GLU A 237 -2.75 4.18 -10.06
C GLU A 237 -3.76 5.33 -10.10
N CYS A 238 -4.51 5.36 -11.20
CA CYS A 238 -5.46 6.42 -11.53
C CYS A 238 -6.89 6.07 -11.11
N TYR A 239 -7.27 4.80 -11.31
CA TYR A 239 -8.60 4.31 -10.96
C TYR A 239 -8.53 3.47 -9.70
N TYR A 240 -9.18 3.94 -8.65
CA TYR A 240 -9.22 3.29 -7.35
C TYR A 240 -10.63 3.37 -6.76
N TYR A 241 -11.04 2.40 -5.97
CA TYR A 241 -12.44 2.27 -5.53
C TYR A 241 -13.01 3.50 -4.81
N ASP A 242 -12.18 4.24 -4.07
CA ASP A 242 -12.56 5.38 -3.22
C ASP A 242 -12.18 6.75 -3.83
N PHE A 243 -11.66 6.79 -5.06
CA PHE A 243 -11.29 8.05 -5.69
C PHE A 243 -12.49 8.78 -6.26
N THR A 244 -12.54 10.09 -6.06
CA THR A 244 -13.52 10.96 -6.70
C THR A 244 -13.15 11.19 -8.17
N LYS A 245 -14.12 11.67 -8.95
CA LYS A 245 -13.87 12.01 -10.35
C LYS A 245 -12.80 13.08 -10.49
N GLU A 246 -12.79 14.09 -9.61
CA GLU A 246 -11.81 15.16 -9.60
C GLU A 246 -10.38 14.63 -9.35
N GLN A 247 -10.23 13.66 -8.45
CA GLN A 247 -8.94 13.01 -8.19
C GLN A 247 -8.45 12.22 -9.39
N ILE A 248 -9.36 11.48 -10.05
CA ILE A 248 -9.04 10.73 -11.27
C ILE A 248 -8.65 11.69 -12.40
N ASP A 249 -9.39 12.75 -12.60
CA ASP A 249 -9.12 13.74 -13.65
C ASP A 249 -7.76 14.43 -13.38
N TYR A 250 -7.44 14.75 -12.12
CA TYR A 250 -6.13 15.28 -11.74
C TYR A 250 -5.00 14.30 -12.07
N ILE A 251 -5.13 13.01 -11.68
CA ILE A 251 -4.10 12.00 -11.96
C ILE A 251 -3.89 11.82 -13.47
N LYS A 252 -4.95 11.86 -14.27
CA LYS A 252 -4.84 11.79 -15.74
C LYS A 252 -4.03 12.96 -16.31
N ASP A 253 -4.38 14.19 -15.90
CA ASP A 253 -3.66 15.39 -16.33
C ASP A 253 -2.19 15.37 -15.86
N PHE A 254 -1.95 14.92 -14.63
CA PHE A 254 -0.61 14.75 -14.07
C PHE A 254 0.20 13.73 -14.87
N SER A 255 -0.40 12.58 -15.18
CA SER A 255 0.23 11.50 -15.93
C SER A 255 0.54 11.90 -17.36
N GLU A 256 -0.38 12.61 -18.04
CA GLU A 256 -0.18 13.10 -19.40
C GLU A 256 1.01 14.08 -19.47
N LYS A 257 1.05 15.07 -18.55
CA LYS A 257 2.12 16.07 -18.49
C LYS A 257 3.51 15.45 -18.24
N ARG A 258 3.57 14.35 -17.48
CA ARG A 258 4.82 13.67 -17.11
C ARG A 258 5.11 12.43 -17.96
N ASN A 259 4.25 12.12 -18.93
CA ASN A 259 4.34 10.93 -19.79
C ASN A 259 4.37 9.62 -18.99
N LEU A 260 3.57 9.53 -17.93
CA LEU A 260 3.43 8.34 -17.10
C LEU A 260 2.34 7.42 -17.64
N MET A 261 2.51 6.11 -17.39
CA MET A 261 1.46 5.13 -17.57
C MET A 261 0.41 5.26 -16.44
N ILE A 262 -0.80 4.78 -16.68
CA ILE A 262 -1.83 4.71 -15.65
C ILE A 262 -2.29 3.27 -15.43
N SER A 263 -2.55 2.92 -14.16
CA SER A 263 -3.18 1.65 -13.78
C SER A 263 -4.51 1.88 -13.07
N GLY A 264 -5.15 0.80 -12.64
CA GLY A 264 -6.33 0.89 -11.82
C GLY A 264 -6.77 -0.45 -11.28
N GLY A 265 -7.29 -0.44 -10.06
CA GLY A 265 -7.78 -1.60 -9.39
C GLY A 265 -8.77 -1.27 -8.27
N SER A 266 -9.47 -2.31 -7.81
CA SER A 266 -10.44 -2.17 -6.73
C SER A 266 -9.83 -2.28 -5.34
N ASP A 267 -8.58 -2.70 -5.24
CA ASP A 267 -7.94 -3.05 -3.97
C ASP A 267 -8.80 -4.05 -3.16
N PHE A 268 -9.36 -5.04 -3.88
CA PHE A 268 -10.33 -5.97 -3.32
C PHE A 268 -9.66 -6.95 -2.36
N HIS A 269 -10.17 -7.00 -1.12
CA HIS A 269 -9.70 -7.91 -0.09
C HIS A 269 -10.78 -8.92 0.35
N GLY A 270 -12.05 -8.72 -0.05
CA GLY A 270 -13.17 -9.55 0.35
C GLY A 270 -13.64 -9.37 1.81
N ASN A 271 -13.04 -8.48 2.57
CA ASN A 271 -13.40 -8.26 3.99
C ASN A 271 -14.78 -7.62 4.12
N PRO A 272 -15.69 -8.16 4.98
CA PRO A 272 -17.06 -7.63 5.13
C PRO A 272 -17.14 -6.17 5.58
N GLY A 273 -16.06 -5.64 6.18
CA GLY A 273 -15.99 -4.25 6.65
C GLY A 273 -15.45 -3.25 5.62
N ARG A 274 -14.93 -3.72 4.48
CA ARG A 274 -14.50 -2.87 3.36
C ARG A 274 -15.62 -2.74 2.34
N LYS A 275 -15.76 -1.56 1.75
CA LYS A 275 -16.80 -1.28 0.75
C LYS A 275 -16.37 -1.59 -0.69
N ASN A 276 -15.07 -1.84 -0.91
CA ASN A 276 -14.53 -2.15 -2.21
C ASN A 276 -15.09 -3.46 -2.76
N GLN A 277 -15.39 -3.45 -4.06
CA GLN A 277 -15.89 -4.60 -4.80
C GLN A 277 -15.00 -4.83 -6.01
N MET A 278 -14.65 -6.09 -6.24
CA MET A 278 -13.83 -6.50 -7.38
C MET A 278 -14.37 -5.90 -8.71
N GLY A 279 -13.49 -5.27 -9.48
CA GLY A 279 -13.81 -4.64 -10.76
C GLY A 279 -14.57 -3.32 -10.67
N ILE A 280 -14.75 -2.77 -9.46
CA ILE A 280 -15.47 -1.50 -9.26
C ILE A 280 -14.53 -0.47 -8.65
N CYS A 281 -14.51 0.71 -9.26
CA CYS A 281 -13.76 1.88 -8.82
C CYS A 281 -14.62 3.14 -8.95
N ILE A 282 -14.02 4.34 -8.86
CA ILE A 282 -14.67 5.63 -9.02
C ILE A 282 -15.85 5.80 -8.05
N ASN A 283 -15.52 6.07 -6.80
CA ASN A 283 -16.50 6.32 -5.74
C ASN A 283 -17.58 5.22 -5.66
N HIS A 284 -17.16 3.94 -5.79
CA HIS A 284 -17.97 2.72 -5.73
C HIS A 284 -19.00 2.51 -6.85
N ASP A 285 -18.95 3.25 -7.97
CA ASP A 285 -19.98 3.19 -9.02
C ASP A 285 -19.44 3.09 -10.47
N GLY A 286 -18.13 3.03 -10.65
CA GLY A 286 -17.51 2.97 -11.98
C GLY A 286 -16.72 1.67 -12.21
N TYR A 287 -16.44 1.39 -13.48
CA TYR A 287 -15.57 0.30 -13.90
C TYR A 287 -14.20 0.84 -14.33
N ILE A 288 -13.17 0.01 -14.14
CA ILE A 288 -11.83 0.34 -14.62
C ILE A 288 -11.79 0.09 -16.13
N PRO A 289 -11.51 1.11 -16.94
CA PRO A 289 -11.52 0.97 -18.40
C PRO A 289 -10.27 0.22 -18.87
N LYS A 290 -10.44 -0.78 -19.74
CA LYS A 290 -9.34 -1.55 -20.34
C LYS A 290 -8.39 -0.67 -21.16
N GLU A 291 -8.90 0.40 -21.70
CA GLU A 291 -8.16 1.37 -22.53
C GLU A 291 -6.99 2.02 -21.79
N LEU A 292 -6.97 1.98 -20.45
CA LEU A 292 -5.80 2.45 -19.69
C LEU A 292 -4.52 1.68 -20.07
N LEU A 293 -4.64 0.40 -20.46
CA LEU A 293 -3.51 -0.41 -20.92
C LEU A 293 -2.87 0.08 -22.22
N ASP A 294 -3.53 0.94 -22.97
CA ASP A 294 -2.93 1.58 -24.14
C ASP A 294 -1.81 2.53 -23.74
N THR A 295 -1.80 3.04 -22.53
CA THR A 295 -0.70 3.83 -21.97
C THR A 295 0.56 2.99 -21.71
N TRP A 296 0.43 1.66 -21.51
CA TRP A 296 1.53 0.74 -21.20
C TRP A 296 2.36 0.34 -22.43
N LYS A 297 1.89 0.67 -23.64
CA LYS A 297 2.58 0.38 -24.92
C LYS A 297 3.71 1.37 -25.22
N LYS A 298 4.05 2.27 -24.30
CA LYS A 298 5.12 3.26 -24.48
C LYS A 298 6.50 2.57 -24.44
N ASP A 299 7.13 2.66 -25.56
CA ASP A 299 8.51 2.28 -26.00
C ASP A 299 9.46 1.73 -24.91
N LYS A 300 9.61 0.39 -24.88
CA LYS A 300 10.71 -0.30 -24.15
C LYS A 300 12.13 0.07 -24.71
N THR A 301 12.24 0.91 -25.73
CA THR A 301 13.51 1.28 -26.39
C THR A 301 14.33 2.31 -25.62
N LYS A 302 13.82 2.95 -24.58
CA LYS A 302 14.57 3.92 -23.77
C LYS A 302 15.42 3.30 -22.64
N GLN A 303 15.27 2.02 -22.35
CA GLN A 303 16.00 1.35 -21.26
C GLN A 303 17.37 0.78 -21.64
N LEU A 304 17.80 0.91 -22.92
CA LEU A 304 19.06 0.34 -23.42
C LEU A 304 20.17 1.38 -23.68
N ILE A 305 20.09 2.56 -23.09
CA ILE A 305 21.18 3.53 -23.17
C ILE A 305 21.63 3.91 -21.77
N LYS A 306 22.47 3.04 -21.19
CA LYS A 306 23.57 3.41 -20.30
C LYS A 306 24.63 2.32 -20.30
#